data_f8a00e2141ddc984121415f1c7a2215a
#
_entry.id   f8a00e2141ddc984121415f1c7a2215a
#
_cell.length_a   1.000
_cell.length_b   1.000
_cell.length_c   1.000
_cell.angle_alpha   90.00
_cell.angle_beta   90.00
_cell.angle_gamma   90.00
#
_symmetry.space_group_name_H-M   'P 1'
#
loop_
_entity.id
_entity.type
_entity.pdbx_description
1 polymer ?
#
loop_
_entity_poly.entity_id
_entity_poly.type
_entity_poly.pdbx_seq_one_letter_code
_entity_poly.pdbx_strand_id
1 'polypeptide(L)'
;MRETLTAELLSITPYDDKEARQISETLAWILSGAELFRVRKPAIPPKHLISYFVVVDGDHVLLVDHKNSGLWLPPGGHVDPGEHPRDTVVREADEELGMVAQLMQPGPAMLTVVETVGRTAGHTDVCLWYVVVGDRRISLEYCREEFDGIGWFHRSELPETRVEPDLARFVMKFFGADKAT
;
A
#
# COMPACT_ATOMS: atom_id res chain seq x y z
N MET A 1 -3.41 19.51 3.38
CA MET A 1 -2.76 18.30 2.86
C MET A 1 -1.45 17.97 3.57
N ARG A 2 -0.34 18.72 3.40
CA ARG A 2 0.97 18.38 4.01
C ARG A 2 0.91 18.28 5.54
N GLU A 3 0.23 19.17 6.21
CA GLU A 3 0.06 19.13 7.67
C GLU A 3 -0.69 17.86 8.12
N THR A 4 -1.74 17.49 7.40
CA THR A 4 -2.51 16.26 7.66
C THR A 4 -1.65 15.01 7.47
N LEU A 5 -0.92 14.93 6.35
CA LEU A 5 0.02 13.82 6.09
C LEU A 5 1.12 13.75 7.16
N THR A 6 1.68 14.87 7.56
CA THR A 6 2.67 14.94 8.64
C THR A 6 2.12 14.38 9.94
N ALA A 7 0.91 14.76 10.32
CA ALA A 7 0.25 14.27 11.54
C ALA A 7 -0.04 12.75 11.46
N GLU A 8 -0.51 12.27 10.32
CA GLU A 8 -0.75 10.84 10.09
C GLU A 8 0.55 10.02 10.16
N LEU A 9 1.64 10.48 9.52
CA LEU A 9 2.92 9.78 9.57
C LEU A 9 3.49 9.75 10.99
N LEU A 10 3.35 10.82 11.76
CA LEU A 10 3.77 10.88 13.16
C LEU A 10 2.94 9.97 14.07
N SER A 11 1.73 9.59 13.65
CA SER A 11 0.88 8.65 14.40
C SER A 11 1.24 7.18 14.18
N ILE A 12 2.05 6.87 13.14
CA ILE A 12 2.51 5.50 12.89
C ILE A 12 3.50 5.09 13.97
N THR A 13 3.22 4.00 14.69
CA THR A 13 4.22 3.33 15.52
C THR A 13 5.10 2.48 14.61
N PRO A 14 6.40 2.79 14.45
CA PRO A 14 7.27 2.01 13.57
C PRO A 14 7.39 0.55 14.01
N TYR A 15 7.38 -0.37 13.06
CA TYR A 15 7.62 -1.79 13.32
C TYR A 15 9.08 -2.07 13.66
N ASP A 16 9.99 -1.38 12.98
CA ASP A 16 11.44 -1.56 13.13
C ASP A 16 12.22 -0.28 12.78
N ASP A 17 13.53 -0.32 12.92
CA ASP A 17 14.43 0.80 12.63
C ASP A 17 14.39 1.21 11.13
N LYS A 18 14.07 0.28 10.22
CA LYS A 18 13.90 0.60 8.78
C LYS A 18 12.72 1.53 8.60
N GLU A 19 11.57 1.18 9.14
CA GLU A 19 10.37 2.00 9.04
C GLU A 19 10.53 3.35 9.77
N ALA A 20 11.16 3.35 10.95
CA ALA A 20 11.43 4.59 11.69
C ALA A 20 12.27 5.59 10.85
N ARG A 21 13.31 5.10 10.18
CA ARG A 21 14.11 5.93 9.26
C ARG A 21 13.29 6.39 8.06
N GLN A 22 12.53 5.51 7.42
CA GLN A 22 11.70 5.86 6.27
C GLN A 22 10.64 6.90 6.61
N ILE A 23 10.02 6.84 7.79
CA ILE A 23 9.10 7.87 8.29
C ILE A 23 9.84 9.21 8.44
N SER A 24 10.99 9.21 9.11
CA SER A 24 11.78 10.45 9.31
C SER A 24 12.20 11.09 7.99
N GLU A 25 12.70 10.31 7.04
CA GLU A 25 13.11 10.79 5.72
C GLU A 25 11.92 11.28 4.89
N THR A 26 10.75 10.63 5.02
CA THR A 26 9.52 11.05 4.33
C THR A 26 8.99 12.35 4.93
N LEU A 27 9.02 12.52 6.24
CA LEU A 27 8.66 13.77 6.88
C LEU A 27 9.55 14.92 6.39
N ALA A 28 10.88 14.72 6.35
CA ALA A 28 11.80 15.71 5.80
C ALA A 28 11.51 16.04 4.33
N TRP A 29 11.18 15.02 3.51
CA TRP A 29 10.79 15.22 2.11
C TRP A 29 9.49 16.01 1.97
N ILE A 30 8.46 15.73 2.77
CA ILE A 30 7.21 16.48 2.78
C ILE A 30 7.46 17.95 3.17
N LEU A 31 8.27 18.20 4.20
CA LEU A 31 8.59 19.52 4.71
C LEU A 31 9.49 20.34 3.78
N SER A 32 10.25 19.69 2.91
CA SER A 32 11.12 20.37 1.92
C SER A 32 10.35 21.16 0.85
N GLY A 33 9.04 20.96 0.75
CA GLY A 33 8.22 21.58 -0.30
C GLY A 33 8.26 20.83 -1.65
N ALA A 34 8.94 19.67 -1.72
CA ALA A 34 9.02 18.87 -2.94
C ALA A 34 7.62 18.47 -3.45
N GLU A 35 7.49 18.21 -4.77
CA GLU A 35 6.27 17.66 -5.35
C GLU A 35 6.03 16.24 -4.81
N LEU A 36 4.83 15.98 -4.27
CA LEU A 36 4.49 14.72 -3.64
C LEU A 36 3.71 13.77 -4.57
N PHE A 37 3.11 14.30 -5.61
CA PHE A 37 2.18 13.60 -6.47
C PHE A 37 2.79 13.35 -7.84
N ARG A 38 2.40 12.26 -8.49
CA ARG A 38 2.77 12.03 -9.88
C ARG A 38 1.97 12.94 -10.80
N VAL A 39 2.62 13.97 -11.33
CA VAL A 39 1.99 14.97 -12.21
C VAL A 39 2.04 14.57 -13.69
N ARG A 40 2.90 13.63 -14.07
CA ARG A 40 3.02 13.13 -15.44
C ARG A 40 3.57 11.70 -15.48
N LYS A 41 2.91 10.84 -16.27
CA LYS A 41 3.39 9.48 -16.57
C LYS A 41 4.71 9.54 -17.37
N PRO A 42 5.62 8.54 -17.25
CA PRO A 42 5.49 7.41 -16.33
C PRO A 42 5.79 7.76 -14.87
N ALA A 43 6.72 8.67 -14.56
CA ALA A 43 7.25 8.86 -13.20
C ALA A 43 7.82 10.27 -12.98
N ILE A 44 7.01 11.31 -13.15
CA ILE A 44 7.42 12.69 -12.87
C ILE A 44 6.53 13.28 -11.76
N PRO A 45 7.11 13.68 -10.63
CA PRO A 45 8.51 13.49 -10.22
C PRO A 45 8.89 12.01 -10.02
N PRO A 46 10.18 11.68 -9.99
CA PRO A 46 10.63 10.29 -9.83
C PRO A 46 10.44 9.73 -8.41
N LYS A 47 9.99 10.53 -7.47
CA LYS A 47 9.57 10.12 -6.12
C LYS A 47 8.20 10.71 -5.85
N HIS A 48 7.22 9.86 -5.54
CA HIS A 48 5.84 10.28 -5.30
C HIS A 48 5.08 9.32 -4.38
N LEU A 49 3.90 9.78 -3.94
CA LEU A 49 3.04 9.03 -3.02
C LEU A 49 2.24 7.95 -3.74
N ILE A 50 2.15 6.80 -3.08
CA ILE A 50 1.30 5.66 -3.41
C ILE A 50 0.44 5.33 -2.20
N SER A 51 -0.79 4.91 -2.43
CA SER A 51 -1.64 4.30 -1.40
C SER A 51 -1.83 2.83 -1.69
N TYR A 52 -1.29 1.95 -0.84
CA TYR A 52 -1.68 0.56 -0.78
C TYR A 52 -2.85 0.38 0.19
N PHE A 53 -3.75 -0.55 -0.12
CA PHE A 53 -4.76 -0.97 0.83
C PHE A 53 -4.78 -2.50 0.96
N VAL A 54 -4.45 -2.98 2.13
CA VAL A 54 -4.50 -4.41 2.44
C VAL A 54 -5.91 -4.75 2.88
N VAL A 55 -6.63 -5.53 2.06
CA VAL A 55 -7.96 -6.03 2.40
C VAL A 55 -7.80 -7.24 3.29
N VAL A 56 -8.41 -7.19 4.50
CA VAL A 56 -8.22 -8.20 5.55
C VAL A 56 -9.56 -8.84 5.93
N ASP A 57 -9.57 -10.17 6.02
CA ASP A 57 -10.66 -10.97 6.61
C ASP A 57 -10.08 -12.03 7.55
N GLY A 58 -10.23 -11.81 8.86
CA GLY A 58 -9.60 -12.64 9.89
C GLY A 58 -8.09 -12.69 9.74
N ASP A 59 -7.52 -13.88 9.54
CA ASP A 59 -6.08 -14.10 9.34
C ASP A 59 -5.66 -14.11 7.85
N HIS A 60 -6.47 -13.55 6.95
CA HIS A 60 -6.18 -13.55 5.51
C HIS A 60 -6.06 -12.13 4.97
N VAL A 61 -5.19 -12.00 3.99
CA VAL A 61 -4.99 -10.78 3.20
C VAL A 61 -5.29 -11.07 1.73
N LEU A 62 -5.92 -10.10 1.05
CA LEU A 62 -6.10 -10.13 -0.39
C LEU A 62 -4.88 -9.51 -1.07
N LEU A 63 -4.37 -10.20 -2.08
CA LEU A 63 -3.30 -9.70 -2.96
C LEU A 63 -3.75 -9.78 -4.41
N VAL A 64 -3.15 -8.93 -5.24
CA VAL A 64 -3.34 -8.91 -6.69
C VAL A 64 -2.05 -9.34 -7.40
N ASP A 65 -2.15 -10.16 -8.47
CA ASP A 65 -1.02 -10.47 -9.37
C ASP A 65 -0.88 -9.35 -10.40
N HIS A 66 -0.05 -8.36 -10.09
CA HIS A 66 0.03 -7.11 -10.83
C HIS A 66 0.90 -7.24 -12.09
N LYS A 67 0.32 -7.04 -13.26
CA LYS A 67 0.96 -7.27 -14.58
C LYS A 67 2.23 -6.47 -14.81
N ASN A 68 2.25 -5.22 -14.41
CA ASN A 68 3.38 -4.33 -14.72
C ASN A 68 4.59 -4.57 -13.80
N SER A 69 4.37 -4.83 -12.52
CA SER A 69 5.45 -5.18 -11.58
C SER A 69 5.84 -6.65 -11.67
N GLY A 70 4.91 -7.53 -12.06
CA GLY A 70 5.06 -8.97 -12.03
C GLY A 70 5.08 -9.55 -10.61
N LEU A 71 4.53 -8.84 -9.64
CA LEU A 71 4.51 -9.21 -8.23
C LEU A 71 3.08 -9.44 -7.73
N TRP A 72 2.96 -10.30 -6.73
CA TRP A 72 1.84 -10.32 -5.81
C TRP A 72 2.03 -9.17 -4.80
N LEU A 73 1.09 -8.24 -4.76
CA LEU A 73 1.14 -7.07 -3.89
C LEU A 73 -0.27 -6.66 -3.43
N PRO A 74 -0.39 -5.83 -2.39
CA PRO A 74 -1.68 -5.22 -2.06
C PRO A 74 -2.16 -4.35 -3.22
N PRO A 75 -3.47 -4.32 -3.50
CA PRO A 75 -4.03 -3.36 -4.45
C PRO A 75 -3.76 -1.93 -4.00
N GLY A 76 -3.83 -0.98 -4.95
CA GLY A 76 -3.58 0.42 -4.68
C GLY A 76 -3.00 1.17 -5.86
N GLY A 77 -2.88 2.49 -5.70
CA GLY A 77 -2.49 3.34 -6.82
C GLY A 77 -1.80 4.63 -6.41
N HIS A 78 -1.48 5.39 -7.43
CA HIS A 78 -0.87 6.70 -7.26
C HIS A 78 -1.85 7.70 -6.68
N VAL A 79 -1.37 8.48 -5.73
CA VAL A 79 -2.15 9.60 -5.19
C VAL A 79 -2.19 10.73 -6.21
N ASP A 80 -3.37 11.13 -6.62
CA ASP A 80 -3.55 12.19 -7.59
C ASP A 80 -3.27 13.58 -6.98
N PRO A 81 -2.85 14.58 -7.78
CA PRO A 81 -2.62 15.92 -7.30
C PRO A 81 -3.83 16.51 -6.57
N GLY A 82 -3.64 16.81 -5.28
CA GLY A 82 -4.69 17.34 -4.41
C GLY A 82 -5.58 16.31 -3.75
N GLU A 83 -5.48 15.04 -4.11
CA GLU A 83 -6.15 13.93 -3.44
C GLU A 83 -5.47 13.60 -2.10
N HIS A 84 -6.26 13.19 -1.12
CA HIS A 84 -5.70 12.63 0.10
C HIS A 84 -5.43 11.13 -0.09
N PRO A 85 -4.31 10.56 0.40
CA PRO A 85 -4.00 9.13 0.22
C PRO A 85 -5.11 8.16 0.64
N ARG A 86 -5.88 8.51 1.66
CA ARG A 86 -7.06 7.74 2.07
C ARG A 86 -8.18 7.77 1.02
N ASP A 87 -8.35 8.90 0.34
CA ASP A 87 -9.38 9.02 -0.70
C ASP A 87 -8.96 8.22 -1.95
N THR A 88 -7.65 8.16 -2.22
CA THR A 88 -7.07 7.23 -3.21
C THR A 88 -7.45 5.78 -2.89
N VAL A 89 -7.36 5.34 -1.62
CA VAL A 89 -7.81 3.99 -1.23
C VAL A 89 -9.27 3.74 -1.59
N VAL A 90 -10.15 4.72 -1.34
CA VAL A 90 -11.58 4.57 -1.67
C VAL A 90 -11.80 4.47 -3.17
N ARG A 91 -11.13 5.32 -3.94
CA ARG A 91 -11.21 5.33 -5.41
C ARG A 91 -10.67 4.04 -6.02
N GLU A 92 -9.45 3.64 -5.65
CA GLU A 92 -8.81 2.43 -6.20
C GLU A 92 -9.53 1.14 -5.77
N ALA A 93 -10.12 1.08 -4.59
CA ALA A 93 -10.93 -0.08 -4.18
C ALA A 93 -12.16 -0.27 -5.08
N ASP A 94 -12.80 0.80 -5.51
CA ASP A 94 -13.91 0.75 -6.46
C ASP A 94 -13.41 0.42 -7.88
N GLU A 95 -12.37 1.10 -8.36
CA GLU A 95 -11.83 0.94 -9.71
C GLU A 95 -11.18 -0.43 -9.94
N GLU A 96 -10.40 -0.91 -8.97
CA GLU A 96 -9.62 -2.14 -9.08
C GLU A 96 -10.39 -3.40 -8.70
N LEU A 97 -11.26 -3.32 -7.67
CA LEU A 97 -11.92 -4.48 -7.06
C LEU A 97 -13.45 -4.39 -7.04
N GLY A 98 -14.06 -3.29 -7.51
CA GLY A 98 -15.50 -3.07 -7.46
C GLY A 98 -16.04 -3.10 -6.03
N MET A 99 -15.25 -2.71 -5.02
CA MET A 99 -15.62 -2.78 -3.62
C MET A 99 -15.69 -1.40 -2.96
N VAL A 100 -16.61 -1.27 -2.01
CA VAL A 100 -16.67 -0.07 -1.15
C VAL A 100 -15.66 -0.25 -0.01
N ALA A 101 -14.62 0.57 0.03
CA ALA A 101 -13.60 0.49 1.06
C ALA A 101 -14.14 0.90 2.43
N GLN A 102 -14.03 0.00 3.40
CA GLN A 102 -14.25 0.28 4.81
C GLN A 102 -12.91 0.22 5.54
N LEU A 103 -12.32 1.37 5.84
CA LEU A 103 -11.05 1.44 6.54
C LEU A 103 -11.18 0.96 7.99
N MET A 104 -10.24 0.12 8.45
CA MET A 104 -10.19 -0.36 9.83
C MET A 104 -9.70 0.72 10.81
N GLN A 105 -8.92 1.69 10.32
CA GLN A 105 -8.43 2.85 11.08
C GLN A 105 -8.30 4.07 10.17
N PRO A 106 -8.36 5.30 10.72
CA PRO A 106 -8.41 6.52 9.90
C PRO A 106 -7.11 6.83 9.13
N GLY A 107 -5.95 6.40 9.61
CA GLY A 107 -4.64 6.65 9.03
C GLY A 107 -3.94 5.38 8.55
N PRO A 108 -2.77 5.51 7.93
CA PRO A 108 -1.99 4.37 7.46
C PRO A 108 -1.44 3.55 8.64
N ALA A 109 -1.41 2.23 8.48
CA ALA A 109 -0.83 1.30 9.45
C ALA A 109 0.70 1.21 9.33
N MET A 110 1.22 1.45 8.13
CA MET A 110 2.66 1.30 7.82
C MET A 110 3.06 2.29 6.72
N LEU A 111 4.36 2.63 6.70
CA LEU A 111 5.00 3.35 5.60
C LEU A 111 6.19 2.55 5.08
N THR A 112 6.30 2.46 3.76
CA THR A 112 7.49 1.93 3.09
C THR A 112 7.94 2.88 1.98
N VAL A 113 9.23 2.82 1.66
CA VAL A 113 9.82 3.53 0.52
C VAL A 113 10.55 2.49 -0.31
N VAL A 114 10.12 2.32 -1.55
CA VAL A 114 10.61 1.26 -2.44
C VAL A 114 10.99 1.81 -3.81
N GLU A 115 12.05 1.25 -4.40
CA GLU A 115 12.35 1.45 -5.81
C GLU A 115 11.49 0.50 -6.64
N THR A 116 10.83 1.03 -7.64
CA THR A 116 9.95 0.25 -8.51
C THR A 116 10.70 -0.73 -9.38
N VAL A 117 10.04 -1.85 -9.70
CA VAL A 117 10.59 -2.95 -10.51
C VAL A 117 9.72 -3.25 -11.73
N GLY A 118 10.18 -4.16 -12.58
CA GLY A 118 9.43 -4.59 -13.76
C GLY A 118 9.33 -3.50 -14.82
N ARG A 119 8.15 -3.37 -15.42
CA ARG A 119 7.90 -2.36 -16.46
C ARG A 119 7.80 -0.94 -15.92
N THR A 120 7.64 -0.81 -14.61
CA THR A 120 7.55 0.47 -13.91
C THR A 120 8.85 0.90 -13.26
N ALA A 121 9.94 0.17 -13.45
CA ALA A 121 11.24 0.45 -12.84
C ALA A 121 11.75 1.88 -13.13
N GLY A 122 12.47 2.44 -12.15
CA GLY A 122 13.19 3.71 -12.30
C GLY A 122 12.57 4.90 -11.57
N HIS A 123 11.68 4.65 -10.62
CA HIS A 123 11.20 5.67 -9.70
C HIS A 123 11.03 5.11 -8.27
N THR A 124 10.82 6.01 -7.32
CA THR A 124 10.67 5.69 -5.91
C THR A 124 9.23 5.91 -5.48
N ASP A 125 8.59 4.85 -5.00
CA ASP A 125 7.25 4.90 -4.41
C ASP A 125 7.35 5.08 -2.90
N VAL A 126 6.68 6.09 -2.38
CA VAL A 126 6.44 6.30 -0.95
C VAL A 126 5.06 5.75 -0.65
N CYS A 127 5.02 4.51 -0.17
CA CYS A 127 3.79 3.74 -0.02
C CYS A 127 3.20 3.91 1.38
N LEU A 128 1.99 4.43 1.46
CA LEU A 128 1.18 4.48 2.67
C LEU A 128 0.25 3.26 2.67
N TRP A 129 0.38 2.39 3.66
CA TRP A 129 -0.36 1.13 3.77
C TRP A 129 -1.59 1.31 4.65
N TYR A 130 -2.75 1.29 4.05
CA TYR A 130 -4.03 1.32 4.75
C TYR A 130 -4.58 -0.09 4.93
N VAL A 131 -5.50 -0.28 5.88
CA VAL A 131 -6.16 -1.56 6.12
C VAL A 131 -7.66 -1.41 5.90
N VAL A 132 -8.20 -2.29 5.07
CA VAL A 132 -9.59 -2.30 4.65
C VAL A 132 -10.26 -3.60 5.10
N VAL A 133 -11.48 -3.51 5.60
CA VAL A 133 -12.28 -4.68 5.97
C VAL A 133 -12.70 -5.44 4.72
N GLY A 134 -12.44 -6.74 4.67
CA GLY A 134 -12.85 -7.64 3.62
C GLY A 134 -13.84 -8.70 4.07
N ASP A 135 -14.38 -9.44 3.11
CA ASP A 135 -15.17 -10.64 3.32
C ASP A 135 -14.86 -11.65 2.21
N ARG A 136 -14.14 -12.73 2.53
CA ARG A 136 -13.72 -13.77 1.58
C ARG A 136 -14.87 -14.56 0.97
N ARG A 137 -16.07 -14.45 1.54
CA ARG A 137 -17.29 -15.10 1.02
C ARG A 137 -17.87 -14.35 -0.19
N ILE A 138 -17.47 -13.10 -0.36
CA ILE A 138 -17.89 -12.25 -1.48
C ILE A 138 -16.90 -12.44 -2.62
N SER A 139 -17.41 -12.79 -3.80
CA SER A 139 -16.60 -12.78 -5.02
C SER A 139 -16.40 -11.34 -5.47
N LEU A 140 -15.14 -10.93 -5.56
CA LEU A 140 -14.78 -9.62 -6.07
C LEU A 140 -14.58 -9.69 -7.59
N GLU A 141 -15.06 -8.67 -8.26
CA GLU A 141 -14.62 -8.36 -9.62
C GLU A 141 -13.28 -7.62 -9.54
N TYR A 142 -12.43 -7.79 -10.54
CA TYR A 142 -11.15 -7.09 -10.54
C TYR A 142 -10.78 -6.56 -11.92
N CYS A 143 -9.98 -5.50 -11.96
CA CYS A 143 -9.49 -4.86 -13.18
C CYS A 143 -8.54 -5.79 -13.94
N ARG A 144 -9.06 -6.44 -14.99
CA ARG A 144 -8.29 -7.38 -15.85
C ARG A 144 -7.25 -6.70 -16.73
N GLU A 145 -7.28 -5.38 -16.83
CA GLU A 145 -6.25 -4.62 -17.54
C GLU A 145 -4.97 -4.51 -16.71
N GLU A 146 -5.10 -4.46 -15.37
CA GLU A 146 -3.98 -4.28 -14.45
C GLU A 146 -3.51 -5.58 -13.80
N PHE A 147 -4.43 -6.54 -13.56
CA PHE A 147 -4.13 -7.76 -12.83
C PHE A 147 -4.33 -9.02 -13.68
N ASP A 148 -3.46 -10.01 -13.47
CA ASP A 148 -3.63 -11.37 -14.00
C ASP A 148 -4.53 -12.22 -13.10
N GLY A 149 -4.64 -11.84 -11.81
CA GLY A 149 -5.49 -12.51 -10.84
C GLY A 149 -5.53 -11.80 -9.49
N ILE A 150 -6.42 -12.25 -8.64
CA ILE A 150 -6.48 -11.89 -7.22
C ILE A 150 -6.54 -13.16 -6.38
N GLY A 151 -6.06 -13.10 -5.15
CA GLY A 151 -6.08 -14.24 -4.25
C GLY A 151 -6.09 -13.85 -2.78
N TRP A 152 -6.79 -14.65 -1.97
CA TRP A 152 -6.73 -14.57 -0.53
C TRP A 152 -5.64 -15.50 -0.01
N PHE A 153 -4.73 -14.97 0.80
CA PHE A 153 -3.63 -15.71 1.40
C PHE A 153 -3.73 -15.67 2.92
N HIS A 154 -3.60 -16.81 3.56
CA HIS A 154 -3.46 -16.83 5.01
C HIS A 154 -2.12 -16.18 5.39
N ARG A 155 -2.08 -15.43 6.48
CA ARG A 155 -0.89 -14.67 6.92
C ARG A 155 0.38 -15.51 7.11
N SER A 156 0.24 -16.84 7.33
CA SER A 156 1.35 -17.78 7.41
C SER A 156 1.70 -18.45 6.07
N GLU A 157 0.93 -18.20 5.01
CA GLU A 157 1.05 -18.87 3.71
C GLU A 157 1.09 -17.84 2.57
N LEU A 158 1.89 -16.80 2.75
CA LEU A 158 2.10 -15.78 1.73
C LEU A 158 2.88 -16.35 0.55
N PRO A 159 2.75 -15.78 -0.67
CA PRO A 159 3.58 -16.19 -1.80
C PRO A 159 5.07 -16.11 -1.46
N GLU A 160 5.82 -17.17 -1.76
CA GLU A 160 7.26 -17.22 -1.48
C GLU A 160 8.11 -16.45 -2.51
N THR A 161 7.56 -16.27 -3.71
CA THR A 161 8.24 -15.59 -4.82
C THR A 161 7.35 -14.58 -5.49
N ARG A 162 7.95 -13.63 -6.21
CA ARG A 162 7.19 -12.58 -6.91
C ARG A 162 6.23 -11.85 -5.97
N VAL A 163 6.68 -11.45 -4.81
CA VAL A 163 5.86 -10.78 -3.79
C VAL A 163 6.46 -9.41 -3.45
N GLU A 164 5.61 -8.50 -3.05
CA GLU A 164 6.01 -7.18 -2.54
C GLU A 164 6.99 -7.35 -1.36
N PRO A 165 8.19 -6.73 -1.41
CA PRO A 165 9.27 -7.02 -0.45
C PRO A 165 8.94 -6.76 1.02
N ASP A 166 8.07 -5.81 1.31
CA ASP A 166 7.71 -5.42 2.68
C ASP A 166 6.38 -6.04 3.16
N LEU A 167 5.72 -6.90 2.33
CA LEU A 167 4.46 -7.54 2.71
C LEU A 167 4.58 -8.38 3.98
N ALA A 168 5.65 -9.19 4.10
CA ALA A 168 5.86 -9.99 5.30
C ALA A 168 6.05 -9.12 6.55
N ARG A 169 6.73 -7.97 6.42
CA ARG A 169 6.88 -6.99 7.51
C ARG A 169 5.53 -6.37 7.89
N PHE A 170 4.70 -6.05 6.90
CA PHE A 170 3.34 -5.57 7.16
C PHE A 170 2.54 -6.59 7.94
N VAL A 171 2.54 -7.85 7.49
CA VAL A 171 1.81 -8.94 8.15
C VAL A 171 2.27 -9.13 9.60
N MET A 172 3.58 -9.14 9.86
CA MET A 172 4.13 -9.23 11.22
C MET A 172 3.76 -8.02 12.07
N LYS A 173 3.74 -6.82 11.52
CA LYS A 173 3.34 -5.61 12.22
C LYS A 173 1.87 -5.62 12.58
N PHE A 174 1.02 -5.95 11.62
CA PHE A 174 -0.44 -5.82 11.76
C PHE A 174 -1.05 -6.96 12.61
N PHE A 175 -0.66 -8.21 12.33
CA PHE A 175 -1.21 -9.37 13.04
C PHE A 175 -0.41 -9.75 14.29
N GLY A 176 0.83 -9.27 14.41
CA GLY A 176 1.78 -9.73 15.41
C GLY A 176 2.46 -11.05 15.05
N ALA A 177 3.47 -11.45 15.82
CA ALA A 177 4.05 -12.79 15.70
C ALA A 177 3.01 -13.84 16.10
N ASP A 178 2.94 -14.95 15.36
CA ASP A 178 2.14 -16.09 15.79
C ASP A 178 2.58 -16.47 17.19
N LYS A 179 1.66 -16.40 18.18
CA LYS A 179 1.91 -17.04 19.46
C LYS A 179 1.97 -18.53 19.15
N ALA A 180 3.18 -19.08 19.18
CA ALA A 180 3.36 -20.51 19.10
C ALA A 180 2.47 -21.14 20.18
N THR A 181 1.42 -21.83 19.73
CA THR A 181 0.52 -22.62 20.56
C THR A 181 1.21 -23.88 21.01
#